data_3806bfe4c2c611c6bcc22460c382857f
#
_entry.id   3806bfe4c2c611c6bcc22460c382857f
#
_cell.length_a   1.000
_cell.length_b   1.000
_cell.length_c   1.000
_cell.angle_alpha   90.00
_cell.angle_beta   90.00
_cell.angle_gamma   90.00
#
_symmetry.space_group_name_H-M   'P 1'
#
loop_
_entity.id
_entity.type
_entity.pdbx_description
1 polymer ?
#
loop_
_entity_poly.entity_id
_entity_poly.type
_entity_poly.pdbx_seq_one_letter_code
_entity_poly.pdbx_strand_id
1 'polypeptide(L)'
;KQGFVKVRVDGEIKEIEKESEVDVLTQVQREHEIILFNDDVNTFDHVINSLVAYCDHTYEQAEQCAYIVHYSGKCAVKTGSYDELEPICTNLVEAQLSAEIH
;
A
#
# COMPACT_ATOMS: atom_id res chain seq x y z
N LYS A 1 8.54 -30.08 -7.63
CA LYS A 1 9.16 -30.52 -6.91
C LYS A 1 9.45 -29.77 -6.20
N GLN A 2 9.48 -29.81 -5.87
CA GLN A 2 9.80 -29.16 -5.19
C GLN A 2 10.99 -29.31 -4.88
N GLY A 3 11.61 -29.38 -4.46
CA GLY A 3 12.92 -29.56 -4.21
C GLY A 3 13.56 -28.29 -3.86
N PHE A 4 14.06 -27.63 -4.81
CA PHE A 4 14.83 -26.43 -4.53
C PHE A 4 14.20 -25.22 -5.17
N VAL A 5 14.20 -24.14 -4.42
CA VAL A 5 13.76 -22.86 -4.92
C VAL A 5 14.88 -21.88 -4.62
N LYS A 6 15.14 -21.00 -5.54
CA LYS A 6 16.23 -20.05 -5.38
C LYS A 6 15.72 -18.80 -4.75
N VAL A 7 16.34 -18.42 -3.65
CA VAL A 7 15.95 -17.25 -2.90
C VAL A 7 17.18 -16.38 -2.75
N ARG A 8 17.01 -15.08 -2.94
CA ARG A 8 18.12 -14.16 -2.81
C ARG A 8 18.26 -13.77 -1.36
N VAL A 9 19.44 -14.03 -0.83
CA VAL A 9 19.73 -13.70 0.57
C VAL A 9 21.06 -12.96 0.57
N ASP A 10 21.08 -11.76 1.08
CA ASP A 10 22.30 -10.97 1.17
C ASP A 10 23.02 -10.83 -0.15
N GLY A 11 22.27 -10.65 -1.21
CA GLY A 11 22.86 -10.53 -2.53
C GLY A 11 23.26 -11.82 -3.16
N GLU A 12 23.08 -12.92 -2.48
CA GLU A 12 23.39 -14.24 -2.99
C GLU A 12 22.12 -14.98 -3.30
N ILE A 13 22.20 -15.90 -4.26
CA ILE A 13 21.08 -16.75 -4.54
C ILE A 13 21.30 -18.06 -3.83
N LYS A 14 20.37 -18.42 -3.00
CA LYS A 14 20.44 -19.67 -2.26
C LYS A 14 19.32 -20.57 -2.68
N GLU A 15 19.57 -21.85 -2.60
CA GLU A 15 18.56 -22.84 -2.90
C GLU A 15 17.96 -23.33 -1.61
N ILE A 16 16.65 -23.17 -1.52
CA ILE A 16 15.90 -23.60 -0.36
C ILE A 16 15.21 -24.90 -0.72
N GLU A 17 15.43 -25.88 0.10
CA GLU A 17 14.86 -27.16 -0.18
C GLU A 17 13.39 -27.23 0.01
N LYS A 18 12.85 -26.45 0.92
CA LYS A 18 11.45 -26.54 1.26
C LYS A 18 10.68 -25.44 0.62
N GLU A 19 9.76 -25.83 -0.22
CA GLU A 19 8.92 -24.86 -0.88
C GLU A 19 8.09 -24.06 0.09
N SER A 20 7.62 -24.71 1.15
CA SER A 20 6.77 -24.00 2.11
C SER A 20 7.51 -22.85 2.76
N GLU A 21 8.80 -22.99 2.97
CA GLU A 21 9.57 -21.89 3.53
C GLU A 21 9.63 -20.71 2.59
N VAL A 22 9.79 -21.00 1.31
CA VAL A 22 9.82 -19.93 0.33
C VAL A 22 8.47 -19.24 0.24
N ASP A 23 7.39 -20.01 0.30
CA ASP A 23 6.07 -19.44 0.25
C ASP A 23 5.82 -18.52 1.42
N VAL A 24 6.24 -18.92 2.61
CA VAL A 24 6.06 -18.10 3.78
C VAL A 24 6.85 -16.80 3.65
N LEU A 25 8.09 -16.90 3.21
CA LEU A 25 8.91 -15.71 3.04
C LEU A 25 8.31 -14.78 2.00
N THR A 26 7.80 -15.34 0.92
CA THR A 26 7.18 -14.53 -0.11
C THR A 26 5.98 -13.77 0.44
N GLN A 27 5.16 -14.44 1.23
CA GLN A 27 3.99 -13.80 1.81
C GLN A 27 4.38 -12.70 2.78
N VAL A 28 5.39 -12.96 3.62
CA VAL A 28 5.83 -11.97 4.58
C VAL A 28 6.39 -10.75 3.89
N GLN A 29 7.09 -10.95 2.78
CA GLN A 29 7.74 -9.86 2.08
C GLN A 29 6.87 -9.19 1.05
N ARG A 30 5.68 -9.74 0.81
CA ARG A 30 4.80 -9.14 -0.17
C ARG A 30 4.35 -7.78 0.31
N GLU A 31 4.45 -6.82 -0.56
CA GLU A 31 3.98 -5.48 -0.29
C GLU A 31 2.64 -5.26 -0.95
N HIS A 32 1.83 -4.52 -0.26
CA HIS A 32 0.56 -4.06 -0.78
C HIS A 32 0.58 -2.55 -0.80
N GLU A 33 -0.43 -1.98 -1.38
CA GLU A 33 -0.53 -0.53 -1.38
C GLU A 33 -1.99 -0.13 -1.24
N ILE A 34 -2.19 1.00 -0.61
CA ILE A 34 -3.51 1.61 -0.56
C ILE A 34 -3.64 2.50 -1.76
N ILE A 35 -4.68 2.25 -2.55
CA ILE A 35 -4.99 3.08 -3.72
C ILE A 35 -6.17 3.95 -3.36
N LEU A 36 -5.99 5.25 -3.53
CA LEU A 36 -7.05 6.21 -3.33
C LEU A 36 -7.63 6.56 -4.69
N PHE A 37 -8.94 6.46 -4.80
CA PHE A 37 -9.65 6.73 -6.06
C PHE A 37 -10.38 8.06 -5.98
N ASN A 38 -10.50 8.70 -7.12
CA ASN A 38 -11.21 9.96 -7.22
C ASN A 38 -12.71 9.75 -6.99
N ASP A 39 -13.33 10.73 -6.37
CA ASP A 39 -14.78 10.76 -6.25
C ASP A 39 -15.22 12.22 -6.38
N ASP A 40 -16.53 12.43 -6.45
CA ASP A 40 -17.08 13.75 -6.67
C ASP A 40 -17.59 14.41 -5.41
N VAL A 41 -17.33 13.79 -4.25
CA VAL A 41 -17.91 14.23 -3.01
C VAL A 41 -16.92 14.98 -2.15
N ASN A 42 -15.68 14.52 -2.10
CA ASN A 42 -14.69 15.05 -1.18
C ASN A 42 -13.97 16.25 -1.75
N THR A 43 -13.72 17.24 -0.89
CA THR A 43 -12.91 18.39 -1.30
C THR A 43 -11.44 18.04 -1.24
N PHE A 44 -10.63 18.83 -1.93
CA PHE A 44 -9.18 18.70 -1.83
C PHE A 44 -8.72 18.80 -0.39
N ASP A 45 -9.25 19.78 0.36
CA ASP A 45 -8.81 19.95 1.73
C ASP A 45 -9.09 18.73 2.57
N HIS A 46 -10.25 18.13 2.40
CA HIS A 46 -10.59 16.93 3.16
C HIS A 46 -9.66 15.77 2.81
N VAL A 47 -9.37 15.59 1.52
CA VAL A 47 -8.47 14.53 1.09
C VAL A 47 -7.07 14.76 1.66
N ILE A 48 -6.57 16.00 1.55
CA ILE A 48 -5.25 16.33 2.06
C ILE A 48 -5.16 16.08 3.56
N ASN A 49 -6.16 16.58 4.30
CA ASN A 49 -6.15 16.42 5.74
C ASN A 49 -6.20 14.94 6.16
N SER A 50 -6.97 14.15 5.43
CA SER A 50 -7.06 12.73 5.72
C SER A 50 -5.75 12.01 5.46
N LEU A 51 -5.07 12.34 4.38
CA LEU A 51 -3.79 11.73 4.06
C LEU A 51 -2.74 12.11 5.09
N VAL A 52 -2.74 13.35 5.54
CA VAL A 52 -1.82 13.78 6.58
C VAL A 52 -2.12 13.02 7.88
N ALA A 53 -3.40 12.90 8.22
CA ALA A 53 -3.79 12.31 9.50
C ALA A 53 -3.57 10.82 9.55
N TYR A 54 -3.85 10.11 8.46
CA TYR A 54 -3.90 8.65 8.49
C TYR A 54 -2.78 7.97 7.75
N CYS A 55 -2.19 8.63 6.76
CA CYS A 55 -1.12 8.03 5.96
C CYS A 55 0.24 8.59 6.28
N ASP A 56 0.31 9.45 7.28
CA ASP A 56 1.58 10.03 7.73
C ASP A 56 2.26 10.83 6.62
N HIS A 57 1.48 11.44 5.76
CA HIS A 57 2.02 12.29 4.70
C HIS A 57 2.38 13.66 5.26
N THR A 58 3.41 14.28 4.68
CA THR A 58 3.57 15.70 4.86
C THR A 58 2.45 16.38 4.09
N TYR A 59 2.24 17.68 4.37
CA TYR A 59 1.22 18.40 3.64
C TYR A 59 1.49 18.38 2.14
N GLU A 60 2.77 18.56 1.76
CA GLU A 60 3.14 18.57 0.35
C GLU A 60 2.88 17.23 -0.32
N GLN A 61 3.20 16.14 0.37
CA GLN A 61 2.93 14.81 -0.18
C GLN A 61 1.44 14.60 -0.37
N ALA A 62 0.66 14.98 0.64
CA ALA A 62 -0.79 14.81 0.58
C ALA A 62 -1.39 15.65 -0.53
N GLU A 63 -0.91 16.87 -0.68
CA GLU A 63 -1.40 17.75 -1.73
C GLU A 63 -1.10 17.17 -3.10
N GLN A 64 0.10 16.64 -3.28
CA GLN A 64 0.48 16.06 -4.56
C GLN A 64 -0.39 14.84 -4.88
N CYS A 65 -0.62 13.99 -3.88
CA CYS A 65 -1.49 12.84 -4.09
C CYS A 65 -2.91 13.25 -4.44
N ALA A 66 -3.40 14.30 -3.79
CA ALA A 66 -4.75 14.79 -4.07
C ALA A 66 -4.87 15.25 -5.52
N TYR A 67 -3.85 15.94 -6.04
CA TYR A 67 -3.86 16.33 -7.44
C TYR A 67 -3.81 15.13 -8.37
N ILE A 68 -2.96 14.15 -8.06
CA ILE A 68 -2.85 12.96 -8.88
C ILE A 68 -4.18 12.21 -8.93
N VAL A 69 -4.82 12.08 -7.77
CA VAL A 69 -6.13 11.42 -7.72
C VAL A 69 -7.14 12.18 -8.58
N HIS A 70 -7.15 13.50 -8.46
CA HIS A 70 -8.12 14.30 -9.18
C HIS A 70 -7.91 14.20 -10.69
N TYR A 71 -6.68 14.29 -11.15
CA TYR A 71 -6.42 14.36 -12.58
C TYR A 71 -6.20 13.00 -13.24
N SER A 72 -5.72 12.02 -12.50
CA SER A 72 -5.43 10.69 -13.06
C SER A 72 -6.43 9.64 -12.63
N GLY A 73 -7.27 9.95 -11.67
CA GLY A 73 -8.29 9.02 -11.21
C GLY A 73 -7.90 8.21 -9.99
N LYS A 74 -6.63 8.01 -9.74
CA LYS A 74 -6.20 7.22 -8.59
C LYS A 74 -4.74 7.50 -8.28
N CYS A 75 -4.35 7.17 -7.07
CA CYS A 75 -2.97 7.34 -6.62
C CYS A 75 -2.70 6.37 -5.48
N ALA A 76 -1.53 5.74 -5.49
CA ALA A 76 -1.07 4.93 -4.37
C ALA A 76 -0.61 5.89 -3.27
N VAL A 77 -1.19 5.76 -2.08
CA VAL A 77 -0.91 6.72 -1.01
C VAL A 77 -0.10 6.13 0.12
N LYS A 78 -0.02 4.80 0.21
CA LYS A 78 0.74 4.15 1.28
C LYS A 78 1.08 2.75 0.86
N THR A 79 2.27 2.28 1.22
CA THR A 79 2.68 0.90 0.94
C THR A 79 3.06 0.23 2.24
N GLY A 80 2.98 -1.09 2.24
CA GLY A 80 3.34 -1.88 3.41
C GLY A 80 2.68 -3.24 3.35
N SER A 81 2.74 -3.96 4.47
CA SER A 81 2.06 -5.24 4.55
C SER A 81 0.56 -5.01 4.65
N TYR A 82 -0.19 -6.05 4.31
CA TYR A 82 -1.65 -5.97 4.42
C TYR A 82 -2.07 -5.61 5.84
N ASP A 83 -1.44 -6.26 6.83
CA ASP A 83 -1.80 -6.03 8.23
C ASP A 83 -1.53 -4.59 8.65
N GLU A 84 -0.47 -3.99 8.13
CA GLU A 84 -0.19 -2.60 8.43
C GLU A 84 -1.18 -1.66 7.77
N LEU A 85 -1.58 -1.99 6.55
CA LEU A 85 -2.42 -1.09 5.77
C LEU A 85 -3.89 -1.17 6.12
N GLU A 86 -4.32 -2.30 6.65
CA GLU A 86 -5.74 -2.51 6.88
C GLU A 86 -6.35 -1.45 7.80
N PRO A 87 -5.76 -1.16 8.98
CA PRO A 87 -6.36 -0.12 9.83
C PRO A 87 -6.29 1.26 9.21
N ILE A 88 -5.25 1.52 8.42
CA ILE A 88 -5.13 2.81 7.75
C ILE A 88 -6.21 2.95 6.69
N CYS A 89 -6.40 1.90 5.91
CA CYS A 89 -7.44 1.92 4.88
C CYS A 89 -8.83 2.05 5.50
N THR A 90 -9.05 1.39 6.61
CA THR A 90 -10.32 1.51 7.32
C THR A 90 -10.56 2.95 7.74
N ASN A 91 -9.53 3.62 8.27
CA ASN A 91 -9.67 5.01 8.66
C ASN A 91 -10.02 5.89 7.47
N LEU A 92 -9.40 5.64 6.33
CA LEU A 92 -9.69 6.42 5.14
C LEU A 92 -11.12 6.21 4.67
N VAL A 93 -11.58 4.97 4.69
CA VAL A 93 -12.94 4.65 4.27
C VAL A 93 -13.93 5.27 5.23
N GLU A 94 -13.66 5.25 6.52
CA GLU A 94 -14.52 5.88 7.51
C GLU A 94 -14.53 7.39 7.37
N ALA A 95 -13.47 7.95 6.83
CA ALA A 95 -13.42 9.38 6.53
C ALA A 95 -14.11 9.70 5.21
N GLN A 96 -14.79 8.74 4.60
CA GLN A 96 -15.56 8.89 3.38
C GLN A 96 -14.71 8.96 2.13
N LEU A 97 -13.48 8.49 2.18
CA LEU A 97 -12.63 8.41 1.00
C LEU A 97 -12.79 7.05 0.34
N SER A 98 -12.53 7.01 -0.96
CA SER A 98 -12.62 5.78 -1.74
C SER A 98 -11.24 5.15 -1.79
N ALA A 99 -10.95 4.30 -0.83
CA ALA A 99 -9.63 3.69 -0.69
C ALA A 99 -9.75 2.17 -0.68
N GLU A 100 -8.76 1.52 -1.29
CA GLU A 100 -8.71 0.06 -1.37
C GLU A 100 -7.26 -0.39 -1.22
N ILE A 101 -7.08 -1.59 -0.68
CA ILE A 101 -5.76 -2.21 -0.60
C ILE A 101 -5.57 -3.13 -1.80
N HIS A 102 -4.45 -2.95 -2.48
CA HIS A 102 -4.13 -3.78 -3.64
C HIS A 102 -2.86 -4.58 -3.48
#